data_68b26a93e681dab2c297aa395b82c61d
#
_entry.id   68b26a93e681dab2c297aa395b82c61d
#
_cell.length_a   1.000
_cell.length_b   1.000
_cell.length_c   1.000
_cell.angle_alpha   90.00
_cell.angle_beta   90.00
_cell.angle_gamma   90.00
#
_symmetry.space_group_name_H-M   'P 1'
#
loop_
_entity.id
_entity.type
_entity.pdbx_description
1 polymer ?
#
loop_
_entity_poly.entity_id
_entity_poly.type
_entity_poly.pdbx_seq_one_letter_code
_entity_poly.pdbx_strand_id
1 'polypeptide(L)'
;MAYQIKYAYTCHIGKIRNNNEDNFWCCGEFLNAQNQGMSHIQSGCRKQSELPVMAVFDGMGCESCGEMAAFLAAESCGLHYKEQKDRIRRDGEQFLLEACEKMNQAVCDYGTENRIDSMGTTAAMLAFGEDMIYGCNLGDSRIYRSSCEKFGQISEDHTLGRHFLGKAPLTQYLGMQEEDLKLVPSLTSYPVAEGDRYLICSDGITDMLSDGEIADIFTREIPVEETVQVLVERALKKGGRDNITVILCEVMNQKENWWKRMWNQLKRHEGDVS
;
A
#
# COMPACT_ATOMS: atom_id res chain seq x y z
N MET A 1 22.34 8.60 4.61
CA MET A 1 22.46 7.82 5.88
C MET A 1 21.83 6.46 5.67
N ALA A 2 22.39 5.38 6.23
CA ALA A 2 21.75 4.07 6.10
C ALA A 2 20.52 3.99 7.01
N TYR A 3 19.35 3.70 6.44
CA TYR A 3 18.10 3.53 7.13
C TYR A 3 17.48 2.15 6.85
N GLN A 4 16.45 1.82 7.57
CA GLN A 4 15.63 0.63 7.34
C GLN A 4 14.16 1.00 7.44
N ILE A 5 13.33 0.23 6.75
CA ILE A 5 11.88 0.38 6.76
C ILE A 5 11.30 -0.75 7.61
N LYS A 6 10.72 -0.40 8.74
CA LYS A 6 9.85 -1.30 9.50
C LYS A 6 8.45 -1.21 8.89
N TYR A 7 7.78 -2.35 8.71
CA TYR A 7 6.45 -2.38 8.12
C TYR A 7 5.55 -3.42 8.75
N ALA A 8 4.24 -3.17 8.67
CA ALA A 8 3.21 -4.15 8.98
C ALA A 8 2.08 -4.01 7.97
N TYR A 9 1.40 -5.12 7.66
CA TYR A 9 0.33 -5.14 6.69
C TYR A 9 -0.68 -6.25 6.95
N THR A 10 -1.88 -6.04 6.42
CA THR A 10 -2.93 -7.05 6.35
C THR A 10 -3.90 -6.73 5.22
N CYS A 11 -4.60 -7.76 4.75
CA CYS A 11 -5.70 -7.67 3.82
C CYS A 11 -6.86 -8.49 4.39
N HIS A 12 -8.02 -7.86 4.59
CA HIS A 12 -9.16 -8.46 5.27
C HIS A 12 -10.43 -8.33 4.41
N ILE A 13 -11.19 -9.39 4.27
CA ILE A 13 -12.40 -9.43 3.43
C ILE A 13 -13.52 -8.44 3.87
N GLY A 14 -13.42 -7.88 5.08
CA GLY A 14 -14.49 -7.06 5.65
C GLY A 14 -15.54 -7.91 6.36
N LYS A 15 -16.76 -7.35 6.53
CA LYS A 15 -17.88 -8.03 7.17
C LYS A 15 -19.06 -8.31 6.25
N ILE A 16 -19.12 -7.65 5.10
CA ILE A 16 -20.27 -7.65 4.19
C ILE A 16 -19.96 -8.35 2.88
N ARG A 17 -18.74 -8.23 2.38
CA ARG A 17 -18.31 -8.84 1.12
C ARG A 17 -18.19 -10.37 1.25
N ASN A 18 -18.48 -11.09 0.17
CA ASN A 18 -18.36 -12.55 0.10
C ASN A 18 -17.04 -13.00 -0.54
N ASN A 19 -16.37 -12.12 -1.28
CA ASN A 19 -15.07 -12.29 -1.90
C ASN A 19 -14.16 -11.13 -1.52
N ASN A 20 -12.86 -11.31 -1.70
CA ASN A 20 -11.87 -10.29 -1.48
C ASN A 20 -11.27 -9.86 -2.83
N GLU A 21 -11.62 -8.65 -3.26
CA GLU A 21 -11.16 -8.04 -4.50
C GLU A 21 -9.89 -7.22 -4.29
N ASP A 22 -9.48 -6.99 -3.04
CA ASP A 22 -8.22 -6.34 -2.72
C ASP A 22 -7.03 -7.29 -2.86
N ASN A 23 -5.89 -6.71 -3.19
CA ASN A 23 -4.58 -7.33 -3.12
C ASN A 23 -3.50 -6.31 -2.73
N PHE A 24 -2.29 -6.78 -2.54
CA PHE A 24 -1.14 -5.95 -2.22
C PHE A 24 0.14 -6.55 -2.81
N TRP A 25 1.18 -5.72 -2.90
CA TRP A 25 2.57 -6.16 -3.02
C TRP A 25 3.35 -5.61 -1.83
N CYS A 26 3.88 -6.49 -1.00
CA CYS A 26 4.70 -6.08 0.14
C CYS A 26 5.96 -6.91 0.22
N CYS A 27 7.08 -6.37 -0.28
CA CYS A 27 8.41 -6.97 -0.16
C CYS A 27 8.51 -8.43 -0.66
N GLY A 28 7.77 -8.80 -1.69
CA GLY A 28 7.77 -10.13 -2.29
C GLY A 28 6.53 -10.97 -2.02
N GLU A 29 5.64 -10.49 -1.15
CA GLU A 29 4.40 -11.17 -0.77
C GLU A 29 3.20 -10.51 -1.44
N PHE A 30 2.22 -11.31 -1.86
CA PHE A 30 0.90 -10.95 -2.37
C PHE A 30 -0.04 -12.15 -2.24
N LEU A 31 -1.35 -11.94 -2.42
CA LEU A 31 -2.35 -13.00 -2.32
C LEU A 31 -2.68 -13.60 -3.70
N ASN A 32 -3.16 -14.84 -3.73
CA ASN A 32 -3.76 -15.40 -4.95
C ASN A 32 -5.02 -14.63 -5.33
N ALA A 33 -5.46 -14.72 -6.60
CA ALA A 33 -6.68 -14.07 -7.07
C ALA A 33 -7.88 -14.46 -6.21
N GLN A 34 -8.11 -15.76 -6.02
CA GLN A 34 -9.16 -16.23 -5.11
C GLN A 34 -8.58 -16.34 -3.69
N ASN A 35 -8.98 -15.43 -2.81
CA ASN A 35 -8.54 -15.41 -1.43
C ASN A 35 -9.63 -14.88 -0.49
N GLN A 36 -9.52 -15.19 0.77
CA GLN A 36 -10.41 -14.70 1.84
C GLN A 36 -9.72 -13.65 2.73
N GLY A 37 -8.61 -13.11 2.23
CA GLY A 37 -7.75 -12.23 3.01
C GLY A 37 -6.79 -12.99 3.93
N MET A 38 -6.17 -12.25 4.83
CA MET A 38 -5.17 -12.75 5.78
C MET A 38 -5.80 -13.00 7.14
N SER A 39 -5.36 -14.08 7.80
CA SER A 39 -5.83 -14.42 9.16
C SER A 39 -5.14 -13.62 10.27
N HIS A 40 -4.02 -12.98 9.97
CA HIS A 40 -3.22 -12.23 10.94
C HIS A 40 -2.40 -11.13 10.24
N ILE A 41 -2.00 -10.14 11.01
CA ILE A 41 -1.12 -9.07 10.56
C ILE A 41 0.30 -9.65 10.38
N GLN A 42 0.88 -9.38 9.23
CA GLN A 42 2.29 -9.66 8.96
C GLN A 42 3.12 -8.40 9.20
N SER A 43 4.36 -8.60 9.63
CA SER A 43 5.29 -7.48 9.81
C SER A 43 6.72 -7.90 9.49
N GLY A 44 7.56 -6.91 9.24
CA GLY A 44 8.95 -7.14 8.91
C GLY A 44 9.78 -5.87 8.90
N CYS A 45 11.02 -6.03 8.45
CA CYS A 45 11.94 -4.92 8.29
C CYS A 45 12.80 -5.16 7.04
N ARG A 46 12.99 -4.13 6.22
CA ARG A 46 13.87 -4.13 5.04
C ARG A 46 14.92 -3.06 5.16
N LYS A 47 16.13 -3.38 4.72
CA LYS A 47 17.19 -2.37 4.60
C LYS A 47 16.92 -1.50 3.38
N GLN A 48 17.27 -0.24 3.46
CA GLN A 48 17.22 0.70 2.33
C GLN A 48 17.92 0.16 1.09
N SER A 49 19.05 -0.53 1.25
CA SER A 49 19.80 -1.12 0.12
C SER A 49 19.03 -2.19 -0.67
N GLU A 50 17.94 -2.72 -0.10
CA GLU A 50 17.05 -3.68 -0.77
C GLU A 50 16.05 -2.96 -1.69
N LEU A 51 15.92 -1.62 -1.57
CA LEU A 51 15.00 -0.77 -2.35
C LEU A 51 13.56 -1.25 -2.27
N PRO A 52 12.97 -1.38 -1.08
CA PRO A 52 11.66 -1.99 -0.94
C PRO A 52 10.59 -1.19 -1.69
N VAL A 53 9.63 -1.93 -2.26
CA VAL A 53 8.43 -1.41 -2.89
C VAL A 53 7.23 -2.03 -2.19
N MET A 54 6.21 -1.22 -1.93
CA MET A 54 4.95 -1.63 -1.33
C MET A 54 3.79 -1.01 -2.07
N ALA A 55 2.72 -1.77 -2.28
CA ALA A 55 1.56 -1.34 -3.05
C ALA A 55 0.27 -1.96 -2.52
N VAL A 56 -0.83 -1.24 -2.68
CA VAL A 56 -2.21 -1.71 -2.45
C VAL A 56 -2.98 -1.59 -3.75
N PHE A 57 -3.79 -2.61 -4.04
CA PHE A 57 -4.61 -2.75 -5.22
C PHE A 57 -6.03 -3.09 -4.78
N ASP A 58 -7.00 -2.22 -5.09
CA ASP A 58 -8.42 -2.41 -4.83
C ASP A 58 -9.11 -2.74 -6.16
N GLY A 59 -9.52 -3.98 -6.29
CA GLY A 59 -10.07 -4.51 -7.53
C GLY A 59 -11.53 -4.13 -7.73
N MET A 60 -11.89 -3.85 -8.98
CA MET A 60 -13.24 -3.52 -9.39
C MET A 60 -13.64 -4.22 -10.68
N GLY A 61 -14.90 -4.53 -10.85
CA GLY A 61 -15.44 -5.15 -12.05
C GLY A 61 -16.74 -5.89 -11.79
N CYS A 62 -17.24 -6.57 -12.82
CA CYS A 62 -18.37 -7.50 -12.68
C CYS A 62 -17.87 -8.87 -12.24
N GLU A 63 -18.71 -9.64 -11.57
CA GLU A 63 -18.51 -10.99 -10.97
C GLU A 63 -17.13 -11.63 -11.19
N SER A 64 -16.27 -11.70 -10.17
CA SER A 64 -14.94 -12.35 -10.17
C SER A 64 -13.84 -11.66 -10.99
N CYS A 65 -14.03 -10.43 -11.44
CA CYS A 65 -13.04 -9.72 -12.24
C CYS A 65 -12.16 -8.80 -11.41
N GLY A 66 -12.66 -8.24 -10.31
CA GLY A 66 -11.92 -7.34 -9.43
C GLY A 66 -10.72 -8.03 -8.77
N GLU A 67 -10.95 -9.23 -8.19
CA GLU A 67 -9.87 -10.01 -7.56
C GLU A 67 -8.78 -10.42 -8.55
N MET A 68 -9.16 -10.71 -9.81
CA MET A 68 -8.20 -11.05 -10.85
C MET A 68 -7.41 -9.81 -11.28
N ALA A 69 -8.05 -8.65 -11.43
CA ALA A 69 -7.36 -7.41 -11.78
C ALA A 69 -6.32 -7.03 -10.71
N ALA A 70 -6.71 -7.07 -9.44
CA ALA A 70 -5.80 -6.78 -8.31
C ALA A 70 -4.66 -7.81 -8.20
N PHE A 71 -4.93 -9.09 -8.48
CA PHE A 71 -3.91 -10.14 -8.53
C PHE A 71 -2.89 -9.89 -9.65
N LEU A 72 -3.37 -9.64 -10.88
CA LEU A 72 -2.49 -9.39 -12.03
C LEU A 72 -1.62 -8.15 -11.81
N ALA A 73 -2.18 -7.09 -11.21
CA ALA A 73 -1.42 -5.90 -10.85
C ALA A 73 -0.33 -6.24 -9.82
N ALA A 74 -0.65 -6.98 -8.75
CA ALA A 74 0.31 -7.37 -7.73
C ALA A 74 1.43 -8.27 -8.30
N GLU A 75 1.09 -9.27 -9.12
CA GLU A 75 2.05 -10.15 -9.78
C GLU A 75 2.97 -9.37 -10.74
N SER A 76 2.39 -8.52 -11.61
CA SER A 76 3.14 -7.68 -12.56
C SER A 76 4.05 -6.68 -11.83
N CYS A 77 3.58 -6.05 -10.76
CA CYS A 77 4.41 -5.21 -9.88
C CYS A 77 5.63 -5.98 -9.36
N GLY A 78 5.42 -7.21 -8.90
CA GLY A 78 6.48 -8.09 -8.41
C GLY A 78 7.49 -8.49 -9.50
N LEU A 79 7.04 -8.76 -10.70
CA LEU A 79 7.90 -9.06 -11.84
C LEU A 79 8.74 -7.85 -12.23
N HIS A 80 8.11 -6.67 -12.38
CA HIS A 80 8.81 -5.41 -12.68
C HIS A 80 9.85 -5.07 -11.59
N TYR A 81 9.49 -5.23 -10.32
CA TYR A 81 10.42 -5.04 -9.21
C TYR A 81 11.65 -5.95 -9.33
N LYS A 82 11.47 -7.24 -9.60
CA LYS A 82 12.60 -8.20 -9.73
C LYS A 82 13.53 -7.82 -10.88
N GLU A 83 13.00 -7.31 -11.98
CA GLU A 83 13.76 -6.95 -13.17
C GLU A 83 14.43 -5.58 -13.09
N GLN A 84 13.77 -4.59 -12.49
CA GLN A 84 14.11 -3.18 -12.63
C GLN A 84 14.36 -2.43 -11.30
N LYS A 85 14.35 -3.09 -10.13
CA LYS A 85 14.46 -2.42 -8.83
C LYS A 85 15.65 -1.47 -8.70
N ASP A 86 16.79 -1.78 -9.33
CA ASP A 86 17.97 -0.92 -9.26
C ASP A 86 17.76 0.45 -9.93
N ARG A 87 16.74 0.58 -10.78
CA ARG A 87 16.33 1.86 -11.34
C ARG A 87 15.82 2.85 -10.28
N ILE A 88 15.24 2.35 -9.20
CA ILE A 88 14.76 3.17 -8.06
C ILE A 88 15.89 4.06 -7.51
N ARG A 89 17.15 3.61 -7.57
CA ARG A 89 18.34 4.40 -7.15
C ARG A 89 18.54 5.65 -7.96
N ARG A 90 18.18 5.62 -9.25
CA ARG A 90 18.48 6.68 -10.21
C ARG A 90 17.26 7.54 -10.48
N ASP A 91 16.10 6.87 -10.61
CA ASP A 91 14.84 7.48 -11.01
C ASP A 91 13.68 6.63 -10.53
N GLY A 92 13.27 6.86 -9.29
CA GLY A 92 12.16 6.09 -8.69
C GLY A 92 10.80 6.47 -9.25
N GLU A 93 10.63 7.70 -9.73
CA GLU A 93 9.39 8.13 -10.39
C GLU A 93 9.21 7.36 -11.70
N GLN A 94 10.24 7.30 -12.54
CA GLN A 94 10.17 6.56 -13.79
C GLN A 94 9.97 5.05 -13.56
N PHE A 95 10.58 4.48 -12.49
CA PHE A 95 10.32 3.09 -12.11
C PHE A 95 8.83 2.87 -11.83
N LEU A 96 8.18 3.76 -11.08
CA LEU A 96 6.75 3.65 -10.74
C LEU A 96 5.84 3.85 -11.96
N LEU A 97 6.18 4.76 -12.87
CA LEU A 97 5.45 4.95 -14.13
C LEU A 97 5.49 3.69 -14.99
N GLU A 98 6.66 3.10 -15.19
CA GLU A 98 6.81 1.85 -15.95
C GLU A 98 6.12 0.67 -15.26
N ALA A 99 6.10 0.63 -13.93
CA ALA A 99 5.32 -0.35 -13.19
C ALA A 99 3.82 -0.21 -13.52
N CYS A 100 3.28 1.02 -13.52
CA CYS A 100 1.89 1.28 -13.89
C CYS A 100 1.57 0.82 -15.32
N GLU A 101 2.43 1.12 -16.29
CA GLU A 101 2.26 0.68 -17.68
C GLU A 101 2.23 -0.84 -17.79
N LYS A 102 3.16 -1.54 -17.12
CA LYS A 102 3.23 -3.01 -17.12
C LYS A 102 2.01 -3.65 -16.46
N MET A 103 1.59 -3.11 -15.32
CA MET A 103 0.40 -3.58 -14.61
C MET A 103 -0.86 -3.35 -15.45
N ASN A 104 -1.02 -2.16 -16.05
CA ASN A 104 -2.15 -1.85 -16.93
C ASN A 104 -2.22 -2.83 -18.10
N GLN A 105 -1.10 -3.06 -18.77
CA GLN A 105 -1.01 -4.01 -19.87
C GLN A 105 -1.45 -5.41 -19.46
N ALA A 106 -0.98 -5.91 -18.31
CA ALA A 106 -1.35 -7.24 -17.81
C ALA A 106 -2.85 -7.38 -17.57
N VAL A 107 -3.49 -6.34 -17.00
CA VAL A 107 -4.94 -6.32 -16.76
C VAL A 107 -5.72 -6.24 -18.07
N CYS A 108 -5.31 -5.38 -19.01
CA CYS A 108 -5.95 -5.22 -20.32
C CYS A 108 -5.84 -6.49 -21.18
N ASP A 109 -4.67 -7.11 -21.21
CA ASP A 109 -4.43 -8.35 -21.97
C ASP A 109 -5.34 -9.46 -21.47
N TYR A 110 -5.40 -9.67 -20.15
CA TYR A 110 -6.28 -10.67 -19.56
C TYR A 110 -7.76 -10.39 -19.90
N GLY A 111 -8.21 -9.14 -19.78
CA GLY A 111 -9.57 -8.74 -20.15
C GLY A 111 -9.90 -9.07 -21.60
N THR A 112 -8.97 -8.74 -22.52
CA THR A 112 -9.13 -9.01 -23.95
C THR A 112 -9.17 -10.50 -24.26
N GLU A 113 -8.23 -11.28 -23.72
CA GLU A 113 -8.15 -12.74 -23.94
C GLU A 113 -9.39 -13.47 -23.42
N ASN A 114 -9.96 -13.01 -22.30
CA ASN A 114 -11.11 -13.63 -21.66
C ASN A 114 -12.46 -12.99 -22.03
N ARG A 115 -12.47 -11.98 -22.93
CA ARG A 115 -13.66 -11.24 -23.37
C ARG A 115 -14.43 -10.59 -22.21
N ILE A 116 -13.69 -9.98 -21.31
CA ILE A 116 -14.23 -9.27 -20.15
C ILE A 116 -14.29 -7.78 -20.51
N ASP A 117 -15.51 -7.22 -20.58
CA ASP A 117 -15.73 -5.83 -21.01
C ASP A 117 -15.30 -4.79 -19.97
N SER A 118 -15.25 -5.16 -18.69
CA SER A 118 -14.93 -4.22 -17.62
C SER A 118 -14.27 -4.94 -16.43
N MET A 119 -12.99 -4.70 -16.28
CA MET A 119 -12.20 -5.08 -15.09
C MET A 119 -11.10 -4.05 -14.87
N GLY A 120 -10.76 -3.82 -13.62
CA GLY A 120 -9.70 -2.90 -13.27
C GLY A 120 -9.34 -2.96 -11.81
N THR A 121 -8.33 -2.20 -11.44
CA THR A 121 -7.91 -2.06 -10.04
C THR A 121 -7.25 -0.71 -9.80
N THR A 122 -7.34 -0.20 -8.59
CA THR A 122 -6.53 0.94 -8.16
C THR A 122 -5.06 0.52 -8.02
N ALA A 123 -4.17 1.51 -7.89
CA ALA A 123 -2.79 1.28 -7.47
C ALA A 123 -2.31 2.44 -6.59
N ALA A 124 -2.03 2.17 -5.34
CA ALA A 124 -1.36 3.10 -4.43
C ALA A 124 -0.01 2.50 -4.03
N MET A 125 1.11 3.14 -4.43
CA MET A 125 2.44 2.54 -4.35
C MET A 125 3.45 3.46 -3.69
N LEU A 126 4.39 2.87 -2.92
CA LEU A 126 5.60 3.52 -2.41
C LEU A 126 6.85 2.74 -2.82
N ALA A 127 7.86 3.46 -3.33
CA ALA A 127 9.20 2.94 -3.59
C ALA A 127 10.23 3.70 -2.73
N PHE A 128 11.03 2.97 -1.98
CA PHE A 128 12.03 3.52 -1.06
C PHE A 128 13.41 3.53 -1.73
N GLY A 129 13.84 4.69 -2.21
CA GLY A 129 15.15 4.92 -2.81
C GLY A 129 16.26 5.17 -1.78
N GLU A 130 17.39 5.71 -2.21
CA GLU A 130 18.52 5.99 -1.30
C GLU A 130 18.29 7.22 -0.43
N ASP A 131 17.88 8.32 -1.05
CA ASP A 131 17.66 9.61 -0.39
C ASP A 131 16.22 10.09 -0.51
N MET A 132 15.40 9.44 -1.33
CA MET A 132 14.03 9.82 -1.63
C MET A 132 13.08 8.63 -1.48
N ILE A 133 11.86 8.92 -1.10
CA ILE A 133 10.71 8.00 -1.12
C ILE A 133 9.78 8.53 -2.20
N TYR A 134 9.37 7.65 -3.11
CA TYR A 134 8.53 7.96 -4.26
C TYR A 134 7.17 7.33 -4.06
N GLY A 135 6.11 8.11 -4.27
CA GLY A 135 4.73 7.66 -4.24
C GLY A 135 4.09 7.76 -5.62
N CYS A 136 3.21 6.82 -5.92
CA CYS A 136 2.42 6.80 -7.14
C CYS A 136 0.99 6.36 -6.83
N ASN A 137 0.00 7.01 -7.44
CA ASN A 137 -1.40 6.70 -7.24
C ASN A 137 -2.20 6.67 -8.54
N LEU A 138 -3.09 5.68 -8.64
CA LEU A 138 -4.16 5.53 -9.62
C LEU A 138 -5.41 5.05 -8.89
N GLY A 139 -6.51 5.80 -8.96
CA GLY A 139 -7.75 5.48 -8.26
C GLY A 139 -7.93 6.25 -6.94
N ASP A 140 -8.69 5.67 -6.02
CA ASP A 140 -9.10 6.25 -4.74
C ASP A 140 -8.55 5.50 -3.51
N SER A 141 -7.72 4.49 -3.71
CA SER A 141 -6.81 4.00 -2.68
C SER A 141 -5.82 5.11 -2.32
N ARG A 142 -5.48 5.25 -1.04
CA ARG A 142 -4.76 6.43 -0.57
C ARG A 142 -3.41 6.14 0.04
N ILE A 143 -2.53 7.14 -0.05
CA ILE A 143 -1.26 7.20 0.67
C ILE A 143 -1.28 8.39 1.62
N TYR A 144 -1.00 8.13 2.90
CA TYR A 144 -0.82 9.17 3.92
C TYR A 144 0.62 9.17 4.41
N ARG A 145 1.09 10.35 4.78
CA ARG A 145 2.39 10.53 5.44
C ARG A 145 2.21 11.25 6.78
N SER A 146 2.90 10.76 7.80
CA SER A 146 3.14 11.48 9.05
C SER A 146 4.62 11.77 9.18
N SER A 147 4.96 13.02 9.34
CA SER A 147 6.29 13.49 9.70
C SER A 147 6.20 14.24 11.04
N CYS A 148 7.37 14.66 11.61
CA CYS A 148 7.38 15.45 12.85
C CYS A 148 6.54 16.73 12.78
N GLU A 149 6.19 17.21 11.58
CA GLU A 149 5.48 18.49 11.40
C GLU A 149 4.00 18.32 11.05
N LYS A 150 3.62 17.26 10.32
CA LYS A 150 2.26 17.11 9.76
C LYS A 150 1.88 15.66 9.49
N PHE A 151 0.58 15.38 9.66
CA PHE A 151 -0.11 14.25 9.05
C PHE A 151 -0.96 14.73 7.87
N GLY A 152 -1.01 13.99 6.78
CA GLY A 152 -1.89 14.28 5.65
C GLY A 152 -1.82 13.24 4.54
N GLN A 153 -2.86 13.24 3.70
CA GLN A 153 -2.87 12.50 2.45
C GLN A 153 -1.84 13.11 1.49
N ILE A 154 -1.04 12.27 0.85
CA ILE A 154 -0.04 12.67 -0.14
C ILE A 154 -0.36 12.15 -1.55
N SER A 155 -1.32 11.24 -1.68
CA SER A 155 -1.89 10.81 -2.96
C SER A 155 -3.03 11.72 -3.39
N GLU A 156 -3.37 11.70 -4.68
CA GLU A 156 -4.53 12.38 -5.24
C GLU A 156 -5.58 11.34 -5.64
N ASP A 157 -6.84 11.53 -5.18
CA ASP A 157 -7.94 10.63 -5.54
C ASP A 157 -8.40 10.93 -6.98
N HIS A 158 -8.39 9.92 -7.82
CA HIS A 158 -8.86 10.01 -9.21
C HIS A 158 -10.35 9.65 -9.30
N THR A 159 -11.22 10.56 -8.86
CA THR A 159 -12.67 10.37 -8.85
C THR A 159 -13.42 11.53 -9.52
N LEU A 160 -14.58 11.24 -10.11
CA LEU A 160 -15.47 12.27 -10.68
C LEU A 160 -16.32 12.90 -9.57
N GLY A 161 -15.86 14.04 -9.03
CA GLY A 161 -16.64 14.91 -8.16
C GLY A 161 -16.94 14.30 -6.77
N ARG A 162 -17.69 15.07 -5.95
CA ARG A 162 -18.19 14.59 -4.65
C ARG A 162 -19.51 13.85 -4.83
N HIS A 163 -19.64 12.76 -4.09
CA HIS A 163 -20.79 11.87 -4.11
C HIS A 163 -22.12 12.56 -3.82
N PHE A 164 -23.09 12.38 -4.70
CA PHE A 164 -24.48 12.70 -4.38
C PHE A 164 -25.32 11.45 -4.08
N LEU A 165 -24.95 10.27 -4.62
CA LEU A 165 -25.65 8.99 -4.41
C LEU A 165 -24.66 7.84 -4.73
N GLY A 166 -23.90 7.37 -3.74
CA GLY A 166 -23.01 6.21 -3.89
C GLY A 166 -21.53 6.57 -4.08
N LYS A 167 -20.69 5.58 -4.44
CA LYS A 167 -19.24 5.72 -4.70
C LYS A 167 -19.02 6.51 -5.98
N ALA A 168 -18.12 7.49 -6.00
CA ALA A 168 -17.81 8.26 -7.21
C ALA A 168 -17.09 7.36 -8.23
N PRO A 169 -17.41 7.46 -9.53
CA PRO A 169 -16.67 6.73 -10.55
C PRO A 169 -15.21 7.14 -10.58
N LEU A 170 -14.31 6.16 -10.76
CA LEU A 170 -12.89 6.42 -10.96
C LEU A 170 -12.63 7.04 -12.34
N THR A 171 -11.67 7.94 -12.40
CA THR A 171 -11.22 8.59 -13.65
C THR A 171 -9.89 8.01 -14.13
N GLN A 172 -9.12 7.37 -13.25
CA GLN A 172 -7.86 6.70 -13.55
C GLN A 172 -7.77 5.43 -12.71
N TYR A 173 -7.41 4.31 -13.34
CA TYR A 173 -7.23 3.00 -12.73
C TYR A 173 -6.43 2.08 -13.67
N LEU A 174 -5.94 0.96 -13.21
CA LEU A 174 -5.32 -0.07 -14.05
C LEU A 174 -6.41 -0.92 -14.74
N GLY A 175 -6.25 -1.21 -16.02
CA GLY A 175 -7.25 -1.86 -16.87
C GLY A 175 -7.91 -0.91 -17.87
N MET A 176 -7.43 0.34 -17.95
CA MET A 176 -7.88 1.31 -18.95
C MET A 176 -7.25 0.98 -20.31
N GLN A 177 -8.08 0.85 -21.34
CA GLN A 177 -7.61 0.65 -22.71
C GLN A 177 -7.00 1.96 -23.24
N GLU A 178 -5.86 1.86 -23.93
CA GLU A 178 -5.15 3.03 -24.47
C GLU A 178 -6.00 3.84 -25.48
N GLU A 179 -6.95 3.18 -26.13
CA GLU A 179 -7.87 3.79 -27.11
C GLU A 179 -8.87 4.76 -26.43
N ASP A 180 -9.13 4.56 -25.14
CA ASP A 180 -10.14 5.34 -24.43
C ASP A 180 -9.55 6.54 -23.70
N LEU A 181 -8.46 6.37 -22.94
CA LEU A 181 -7.84 7.43 -22.14
C LEU A 181 -6.38 7.08 -21.82
N LYS A 182 -5.52 8.09 -21.86
CA LYS A 182 -4.13 7.94 -21.43
C LYS A 182 -4.06 7.73 -19.91
N LEU A 183 -3.28 6.74 -19.49
CA LEU A 183 -2.97 6.53 -18.08
C LEU A 183 -2.10 7.68 -17.55
N VAL A 184 -2.58 8.36 -16.52
CA VAL A 184 -1.92 9.53 -15.91
C VAL A 184 -1.83 9.31 -14.40
N PRO A 185 -0.82 8.57 -13.90
CA PRO A 185 -0.62 8.40 -12.47
C PRO A 185 -0.25 9.73 -11.79
N SER A 186 -0.76 9.94 -10.58
CA SER A 186 -0.30 11.00 -9.70
C SER A 186 1.00 10.59 -9.02
N LEU A 187 2.03 11.44 -9.08
CA LEU A 187 3.34 11.17 -8.50
C LEU A 187 3.66 12.14 -7.36
N THR A 188 4.32 11.63 -6.33
CA THR A 188 4.85 12.43 -5.23
C THR A 188 6.24 11.92 -4.85
N SER A 189 7.08 12.81 -4.35
CA SER A 189 8.40 12.41 -3.82
C SER A 189 8.76 13.23 -2.58
N TYR A 190 9.42 12.59 -1.62
CA TYR A 190 9.83 13.18 -0.36
C TYR A 190 11.24 12.73 0.00
N PRO A 191 12.09 13.62 0.57
CA PRO A 191 13.35 13.20 1.17
C PRO A 191 13.08 12.18 2.30
N VAL A 192 13.95 11.18 2.39
CA VAL A 192 13.92 10.22 3.49
C VAL A 192 14.19 10.95 4.81
N ALA A 193 13.28 10.82 5.77
CA ALA A 193 13.45 11.36 7.10
C ALA A 193 13.19 10.28 8.16
N GLU A 194 14.05 10.24 9.18
CA GLU A 194 13.90 9.32 10.31
C GLU A 194 12.61 9.65 11.09
N GLY A 195 11.86 8.61 11.42
CA GLY A 195 10.59 8.74 12.14
C GLY A 195 9.38 9.01 11.22
N ASP A 196 9.60 9.24 9.93
CA ASP A 196 8.49 9.34 8.99
C ASP A 196 7.74 8.02 8.91
N ARG A 197 6.42 8.12 8.93
CA ARG A 197 5.51 7.00 8.77
C ARG A 197 4.64 7.19 7.53
N TYR A 198 4.38 6.11 6.83
CA TYR A 198 3.56 6.08 5.62
C TYR A 198 2.49 5.01 5.75
N LEU A 199 1.25 5.35 5.41
CA LEU A 199 0.12 4.45 5.34
C LEU A 199 -0.32 4.35 3.88
N ILE A 200 -0.45 3.14 3.37
CA ILE A 200 -1.10 2.83 2.10
C ILE A 200 -2.35 2.03 2.44
N CYS A 201 -3.51 2.42 1.94
CA CYS A 201 -4.74 1.68 2.22
C CYS A 201 -5.74 1.75 1.07
N SER A 202 -6.57 0.71 0.95
CA SER A 202 -7.77 0.72 0.13
C SER A 202 -8.87 1.57 0.78
N ASP A 203 -9.91 1.84 0.02
CA ASP A 203 -11.05 2.64 0.47
C ASP A 203 -11.86 1.99 1.61
N GLY A 204 -11.71 0.69 1.83
CA GLY A 204 -12.29 0.03 3.01
C GLY A 204 -11.85 0.61 4.35
N ILE A 205 -10.75 1.36 4.39
CA ILE A 205 -10.36 2.19 5.53
C ILE A 205 -11.04 3.57 5.45
N THR A 206 -10.91 4.28 4.34
CA THR A 206 -11.29 5.69 4.20
C THR A 206 -12.79 5.91 4.07
N ASP A 207 -13.55 4.90 3.66
CA ASP A 207 -15.01 4.88 3.70
C ASP A 207 -15.56 4.71 5.12
N MET A 208 -14.79 4.07 6.00
CA MET A 208 -15.18 3.84 7.38
C MET A 208 -14.62 4.86 8.35
N LEU A 209 -13.43 5.40 8.10
CA LEU A 209 -12.71 6.31 9.00
C LEU A 209 -12.46 7.65 8.29
N SER A 210 -12.80 8.75 8.94
CA SER A 210 -12.40 10.08 8.49
C SER A 210 -10.88 10.28 8.62
N ASP A 211 -10.32 11.22 7.84
CA ASP A 211 -8.90 11.58 7.92
C ASP A 211 -8.46 11.95 9.34
N GLY A 212 -9.34 12.63 10.11
CA GLY A 212 -9.09 12.96 11.52
C GLY A 212 -8.97 11.72 12.40
N GLU A 213 -9.82 10.71 12.21
CA GLU A 213 -9.75 9.46 12.96
C GLU A 213 -8.53 8.61 12.57
N ILE A 214 -8.14 8.64 11.29
CA ILE A 214 -6.90 8.01 10.82
C ILE A 214 -5.71 8.73 11.46
N ALA A 215 -5.67 10.06 11.46
CA ALA A 215 -4.64 10.86 12.09
C ALA A 215 -4.48 10.55 13.59
N ASP A 216 -5.58 10.48 14.32
CA ASP A 216 -5.60 10.15 15.74
C ASP A 216 -4.99 8.79 16.08
N ILE A 217 -5.12 7.82 15.19
CA ILE A 217 -4.53 6.48 15.35
C ILE A 217 -3.07 6.50 14.93
N PHE A 218 -2.80 7.11 13.78
CA PHE A 218 -1.52 7.06 13.09
C PHE A 218 -0.41 7.83 13.80
N THR A 219 -0.76 8.94 14.48
CA THR A 219 0.18 9.78 15.23
C THR A 219 0.50 9.25 16.63
N ARG A 220 -0.09 8.13 17.05
CA ARG A 220 0.26 7.50 18.33
C ARG A 220 1.65 6.89 18.26
N GLU A 221 2.38 6.99 19.35
CA GLU A 221 3.69 6.34 19.52
C GLU A 221 3.53 4.84 19.87
N ILE A 222 2.85 4.08 19.02
CA ILE A 222 2.67 2.64 19.16
C ILE A 222 3.31 1.90 17.98
N PRO A 223 3.66 0.60 18.13
CA PRO A 223 4.26 -0.19 17.07
C PRO A 223 3.42 -0.21 15.78
N VAL A 224 4.07 -0.36 14.64
CA VAL A 224 3.39 -0.41 13.32
C VAL A 224 2.34 -1.52 13.27
N GLU A 225 2.60 -2.66 13.89
CA GLU A 225 1.68 -3.81 13.96
C GLU A 225 0.40 -3.45 14.72
N GLU A 226 0.55 -2.79 15.86
CA GLU A 226 -0.58 -2.36 16.70
C GLU A 226 -1.38 -1.24 16.00
N THR A 227 -0.70 -0.33 15.29
CA THR A 227 -1.37 0.71 14.52
C THR A 227 -2.26 0.10 13.41
N VAL A 228 -1.73 -0.87 12.65
CA VAL A 228 -2.50 -1.60 11.62
C VAL A 228 -3.69 -2.31 12.26
N GLN A 229 -3.50 -2.99 13.39
CA GLN A 229 -4.58 -3.66 14.10
C GLN A 229 -5.69 -2.69 14.50
N VAL A 230 -5.34 -1.56 15.11
CA VAL A 230 -6.33 -0.56 15.54
C VAL A 230 -7.08 0.04 14.35
N LEU A 231 -6.41 0.32 13.22
CA LEU A 231 -7.08 0.82 12.00
C LEU A 231 -8.14 -0.16 11.49
N VAL A 232 -7.74 -1.43 11.30
CA VAL A 232 -8.63 -2.48 10.80
C VAL A 232 -9.80 -2.74 11.78
N GLU A 233 -9.53 -2.88 13.07
CA GLU A 233 -10.58 -3.09 14.08
C GLU A 233 -11.60 -1.95 14.10
N ARG A 234 -11.15 -0.69 13.97
CA ARG A 234 -12.07 0.45 13.91
C ARG A 234 -12.89 0.49 12.64
N ALA A 235 -12.29 0.20 11.47
CA ALA A 235 -13.03 0.11 10.22
C ALA A 235 -14.08 -1.02 10.29
N LEU A 236 -13.72 -2.20 10.79
CA LEU A 236 -14.64 -3.31 11.02
C LEU A 236 -15.74 -2.94 12.02
N LYS A 237 -15.42 -2.22 13.11
CA LYS A 237 -16.41 -1.78 14.10
C LYS A 237 -17.42 -0.79 13.52
N LYS A 238 -17.02 0.04 12.57
CA LYS A 238 -17.89 0.99 11.87
C LYS A 238 -18.69 0.39 10.72
N GLY A 239 -18.56 -0.89 10.49
CA GLY A 239 -19.37 -1.62 9.51
C GLY A 239 -18.59 -2.61 8.68
N GLY A 240 -17.31 -2.33 8.35
CA GLY A 240 -16.48 -3.19 7.52
C GLY A 240 -17.18 -3.54 6.20
N ARG A 241 -17.70 -2.52 5.51
CA ARG A 241 -18.59 -2.68 4.35
C ARG A 241 -17.87 -3.19 3.11
N ASP A 242 -16.56 -2.91 3.03
CA ASP A 242 -15.69 -3.31 1.93
C ASP A 242 -14.54 -4.18 2.39
N ASN A 243 -13.75 -4.70 1.45
CA ASN A 243 -12.45 -5.28 1.66
C ASN A 243 -11.51 -4.21 2.26
N ILE A 244 -10.59 -4.60 3.12
CA ILE A 244 -9.74 -3.67 3.86
C ILE A 244 -8.29 -4.08 3.70
N THR A 245 -7.51 -3.33 2.96
CA THR A 245 -6.08 -3.57 2.79
C THR A 245 -5.28 -2.40 3.34
N VAL A 246 -4.30 -2.70 4.18
CA VAL A 246 -3.48 -1.71 4.89
C VAL A 246 -2.03 -2.15 4.89
N ILE A 247 -1.13 -1.24 4.50
CA ILE A 247 0.31 -1.35 4.70
C ILE A 247 0.78 -0.10 5.43
N LEU A 248 1.45 -0.27 6.54
CA LEU A 248 2.07 0.81 7.30
C LEU A 248 3.58 0.63 7.34
N CYS A 249 4.31 1.71 7.03
CA CYS A 249 5.76 1.74 7.01
C CYS A 249 6.28 2.81 7.96
N GLU A 250 7.43 2.56 8.58
CA GLU A 250 8.15 3.50 9.44
C GLU A 250 9.63 3.53 9.06
N VAL A 251 10.15 4.72 8.80
CA VAL A 251 11.56 4.96 8.49
C VAL A 251 12.36 4.99 9.79
N MET A 252 13.30 4.06 9.95
CA MET A 252 14.11 3.94 11.14
C MET A 252 15.59 4.10 10.84
N ASN A 253 16.34 4.77 11.72
CA ASN A 253 17.79 4.84 11.61
C ASN A 253 18.42 3.47 11.92
N GLN A 254 19.32 3.02 11.06
CA GLN A 254 19.99 1.73 11.22
C GLN A 254 20.91 1.69 12.47
N LYS A 255 21.43 2.85 12.92
CA LYS A 255 22.32 2.95 14.10
C LYS A 255 21.59 2.81 15.43
N GLU A 256 20.36 3.34 15.56
CA GLU A 256 19.59 3.24 16.81
C GLU A 256 19.20 1.80 17.17
N ASN A 257 18.89 0.98 16.20
CA ASN A 257 18.56 -0.43 16.44
C ASN A 257 19.72 -1.23 17.04
N TRP A 258 20.96 -0.90 16.72
CA TRP A 258 22.13 -1.57 17.28
C TRP A 258 22.28 -1.22 18.78
N TRP A 259 22.14 0.06 19.16
CA TRP A 259 22.22 0.51 20.56
C TRP A 259 21.06 -0.02 21.41
N LYS A 260 19.83 -0.01 20.90
CA LYS A 260 18.67 -0.57 21.59
C LYS A 260 18.80 -2.10 21.78
N ARG A 261 19.32 -2.81 20.79
CA ARG A 261 19.59 -4.27 20.89
C ARG A 261 20.69 -4.55 21.92
N MET A 262 21.76 -3.79 21.91
CA MET A 262 22.87 -3.94 22.85
C MET A 262 22.42 -3.60 24.29
N TRP A 263 21.63 -2.55 24.45
CA TRP A 263 21.06 -2.16 25.75
C TRP A 263 20.10 -3.21 26.32
N ASN A 264 19.27 -3.81 25.48
CA ASN A 264 18.36 -4.88 25.87
C ASN A 264 19.09 -6.20 26.17
N GLN A 265 20.21 -6.48 25.50
CA GLN A 265 21.08 -7.61 25.84
C GLN A 265 21.78 -7.40 27.18
N LEU A 266 22.29 -6.20 27.46
CA LEU A 266 22.91 -5.86 28.74
C LEU A 266 21.91 -5.96 29.90
N LYS A 267 20.67 -5.48 29.73
CA LYS A 267 19.63 -5.60 30.76
C LYS A 267 19.19 -7.06 31.04
N ARG A 268 19.29 -7.97 30.05
CA ARG A 268 18.99 -9.41 30.27
C ARG A 268 20.11 -10.10 31.05
N HIS A 269 21.36 -9.67 30.90
CA HIS A 269 22.49 -10.21 31.69
C HIS A 269 22.53 -9.69 33.14
N GLU A 270 21.93 -8.55 33.45
CA GLU A 270 21.82 -8.05 34.83
C GLU A 270 20.67 -8.69 35.63
N GLY A 271 19.68 -9.31 34.94
CA GLY A 271 18.55 -10.00 35.57
C GLY A 271 18.81 -11.46 35.95
N ASP A 272 19.90 -12.07 35.47
CA ASP A 272 20.26 -13.48 35.75
C ASP A 272 21.30 -13.61 36.89
N VAL A 273 21.60 -12.54 37.61
CA VAL A 273 22.59 -12.51 38.73
C VAL A 273 21.92 -12.04 40.03
N SER A 274 20.68 -12.46 40.26
CA SER A 274 20.05 -12.25 41.58
C SER A 274 19.32 -13.49 42.06
#